data_5fff7c7da9e6ed2f023206666e4ee63a
#
_entry.id   5fff7c7da9e6ed2f023206666e4ee63a
#
_cell.length_a   1.000
_cell.length_b   1.000
_cell.length_c   1.000
_cell.angle_alpha   90.00
_cell.angle_beta   90.00
_cell.angle_gamma   90.00
#
_symmetry.space_group_name_H-M   'P 1'
#
loop_
_entity.id
_entity.type
_entity.pdbx_description
1 polymer ?
#
loop_
_entity_poly.entity_id
_entity_poly.type
_entity_poly.pdbx_seq_one_letter_code
_entity_poly.pdbx_strand_id
1 'polypeptide(L)'
;MKVSWRALPTVLTKEELLDKAFSRAKKSADRVDDSDRVFRVRKQMNRMIQTAADILSTSLIETVNTWPSLDQSPQFDVSMIDACVGCDDYRHHLSMLQWTANQITKISQQNSKKVIRTGRIELMHEARREAYGRISSLMARVEASLQWLGNARDTLKKLPNIDPLSPCIVVCGAPNVGKS
;
A
#
# COMPACT_ATOMS: atom_id res chain seq x y z
N MET A 1 -11.80 17.85 12.68
CA MET A 1 -10.96 18.23 11.53
C MET A 1 -11.70 17.84 10.26
N LYS A 2 -11.89 18.76 9.28
CA LYS A 2 -12.65 18.48 8.06
C LYS A 2 -11.91 17.46 7.20
N VAL A 3 -12.54 16.35 6.88
CA VAL A 3 -11.97 15.33 6.02
C VAL A 3 -12.07 15.78 4.56
N SER A 4 -10.94 15.85 3.86
CA SER A 4 -10.92 16.22 2.44
C SER A 4 -10.74 14.96 1.57
N TRP A 5 -11.84 14.38 1.12
CA TRP A 5 -11.84 13.20 0.21
C TRP A 5 -11.17 13.50 -1.13
N ARG A 6 -11.12 14.76 -1.54
CA ARG A 6 -10.44 15.18 -2.78
C ARG A 6 -8.92 15.06 -2.71
N ALA A 7 -8.36 15.07 -1.49
CA ALA A 7 -6.92 14.97 -1.27
C ALA A 7 -6.39 13.52 -1.25
N LEU A 8 -7.26 12.50 -1.38
CA LEU A 8 -6.83 11.11 -1.40
C LEU A 8 -5.84 10.87 -2.56
N PRO A 9 -4.65 10.30 -2.27
CA PRO A 9 -3.64 10.02 -3.29
C PRO A 9 -4.10 8.92 -4.24
N THR A 10 -3.41 8.81 -5.37
CA THR A 10 -3.61 7.68 -6.28
C THR A 10 -3.14 6.39 -5.63
N VAL A 11 -3.97 5.37 -5.68
CA VAL A 11 -3.61 4.02 -5.24
C VAL A 11 -2.87 3.33 -6.38
N LEU A 12 -1.63 2.92 -6.14
CA LEU A 12 -0.81 2.22 -7.13
C LEU A 12 -1.30 0.78 -7.30
N THR A 13 -1.17 0.26 -8.52
CA THR A 13 -1.46 -1.15 -8.80
C THR A 13 -0.39 -2.08 -8.22
N LYS A 14 -0.71 -3.36 -8.14
CA LYS A 14 0.24 -4.39 -7.71
C LYS A 14 1.50 -4.39 -8.57
N GLU A 15 1.34 -4.31 -9.89
CA GLU A 15 2.43 -4.30 -10.87
C GLU A 15 3.35 -3.10 -10.65
N GLU A 16 2.79 -1.90 -10.55
CA GLU A 16 3.55 -0.67 -10.32
C GLU A 16 4.34 -0.72 -9.01
N LEU A 17 3.75 -1.26 -7.95
CA LEU A 17 4.41 -1.43 -6.66
C LEU A 17 5.57 -2.42 -6.73
N LEU A 18 5.36 -3.59 -7.35
CA LEU A 18 6.39 -4.62 -7.50
C LEU A 18 7.54 -4.15 -8.40
N ASP A 19 7.25 -3.54 -9.54
CA ASP A 19 8.25 -3.03 -10.47
C ASP A 19 9.09 -1.93 -9.83
N LYS A 20 8.46 -0.99 -9.14
CA LYS A 20 9.14 0.06 -8.38
C LYS A 20 10.07 -0.53 -7.30
N ALA A 21 9.58 -1.51 -6.54
CA ALA A 21 10.33 -2.10 -5.44
C ALA A 21 11.54 -2.92 -5.95
N PHE A 22 11.32 -3.84 -6.89
CA PHE A 22 12.37 -4.72 -7.38
C PHE A 22 13.41 -3.99 -8.22
N SER A 23 13.01 -3.02 -9.04
CA SER A 23 13.93 -2.17 -9.80
C SER A 23 14.85 -1.37 -8.88
N ARG A 24 14.29 -0.72 -7.85
CA ARG A 24 15.08 0.05 -6.89
C ARG A 24 15.97 -0.84 -6.03
N ALA A 25 15.48 -2.01 -5.62
CA ALA A 25 16.25 -2.99 -4.88
C ALA A 25 17.47 -3.47 -5.67
N LYS A 26 17.31 -3.76 -6.97
CA LYS A 26 18.40 -4.12 -7.87
C LYS A 26 19.43 -2.98 -7.95
N LYS A 27 19.01 -1.77 -8.29
CA LYS A 27 19.89 -0.59 -8.36
C LYS A 27 20.63 -0.31 -7.05
N SER A 28 19.99 -0.57 -5.89
CA SER A 28 20.62 -0.42 -4.58
C SER A 28 21.69 -1.48 -4.32
N ALA A 29 21.47 -2.72 -4.77
CA ALA A 29 22.43 -3.80 -4.66
C ALA A 29 23.64 -3.65 -5.60
N ASP A 30 23.42 -3.11 -6.80
CA ASP A 30 24.50 -2.87 -7.78
C ASP A 30 25.55 -1.86 -7.28
N ARG A 31 25.19 -1.03 -6.30
CA ARG A 31 26.11 -0.07 -5.65
C ARG A 31 26.97 -0.69 -4.53
N VAL A 32 26.73 -1.95 -4.21
CA VAL A 32 27.48 -2.63 -3.15
C VAL A 32 28.79 -3.11 -3.72
N ASP A 33 29.88 -2.60 -3.19
CA ASP A 33 31.24 -3.05 -3.49
C ASP A 33 31.88 -3.67 -2.24
N ASP A 34 32.66 -4.74 -2.45
CA ASP A 34 33.45 -5.42 -1.43
C ASP A 34 34.55 -6.22 -2.11
N SER A 35 35.75 -6.26 -1.55
CA SER A 35 36.89 -7.00 -2.08
C SER A 35 36.65 -8.52 -2.06
N ASP A 36 35.98 -9.02 -1.03
CA ASP A 36 35.62 -10.42 -0.91
C ASP A 36 34.33 -10.73 -1.67
N ARG A 37 34.40 -11.69 -2.59
CA ARG A 37 33.26 -12.11 -3.42
C ARG A 37 32.07 -12.62 -2.59
N VAL A 38 32.32 -13.40 -1.53
CA VAL A 38 31.25 -13.98 -0.72
C VAL A 38 30.55 -12.89 0.08
N PHE A 39 31.33 -11.98 0.69
CA PHE A 39 30.79 -10.85 1.43
C PHE A 39 30.04 -9.87 0.53
N ARG A 40 30.55 -9.60 -0.66
CA ARG A 40 29.88 -8.77 -1.66
C ARG A 40 28.49 -9.34 -2.02
N VAL A 41 28.43 -10.62 -2.41
CA VAL A 41 27.15 -11.27 -2.75
C VAL A 41 26.19 -11.29 -1.56
N ARG A 42 26.69 -11.59 -0.35
CA ARG A 42 25.88 -11.55 0.87
C ARG A 42 25.24 -10.17 1.08
N LYS A 43 26.02 -9.10 1.01
CA LYS A 43 25.54 -7.71 1.13
C LYS A 43 24.54 -7.37 0.03
N GLN A 44 24.80 -7.76 -1.21
CA GLN A 44 23.91 -7.54 -2.35
C GLN A 44 22.55 -8.23 -2.15
N MET A 45 22.54 -9.53 -1.83
CA MET A 45 21.30 -10.28 -1.66
C MET A 45 20.49 -9.76 -0.46
N ASN A 46 21.16 -9.46 0.66
CA ASN A 46 20.49 -8.87 1.81
C ASN A 46 19.90 -7.49 1.48
N ARG A 47 20.66 -6.64 0.81
CA ARG A 47 20.21 -5.32 0.36
C ARG A 47 18.99 -5.42 -0.57
N MET A 48 18.99 -6.36 -1.51
CA MET A 48 17.85 -6.59 -2.40
C MET A 48 16.58 -6.95 -1.63
N ILE A 49 16.67 -7.89 -0.69
CA ILE A 49 15.52 -8.32 0.12
C ILE A 49 15.00 -7.17 0.97
N GLN A 50 15.86 -6.49 1.70
CA GLN A 50 15.48 -5.40 2.60
C GLN A 50 14.89 -4.22 1.82
N THR A 51 15.58 -3.72 0.80
CA THR A 51 15.10 -2.56 0.03
C THR A 51 13.75 -2.82 -0.65
N ALA A 52 13.55 -4.02 -1.22
CA ALA A 52 12.26 -4.36 -1.82
C ALA A 52 11.14 -4.38 -0.78
N ALA A 53 11.39 -5.00 0.37
CA ALA A 53 10.42 -5.08 1.46
C ALA A 53 10.11 -3.71 2.06
N ASP A 54 11.12 -2.87 2.28
CA ASP A 54 10.96 -1.52 2.83
C ASP A 54 10.11 -0.64 1.90
N ILE A 55 10.37 -0.67 0.60
CA ILE A 55 9.61 0.11 -0.38
C ILE A 55 8.14 -0.33 -0.39
N LEU A 56 7.88 -1.64 -0.43
CA LEU A 56 6.51 -2.16 -0.46
C LEU A 56 5.77 -1.90 0.85
N SER A 57 6.37 -2.23 1.99
CA SER A 57 5.72 -2.02 3.30
C SER A 57 5.46 -0.55 3.56
N THR A 58 6.41 0.34 3.27
CA THR A 58 6.23 1.78 3.41
C THR A 58 5.12 2.30 2.49
N SER A 59 5.09 1.90 1.22
CA SER A 59 4.04 2.35 0.29
C SER A 59 2.65 1.89 0.69
N LEU A 60 2.50 0.66 1.21
CA LEU A 60 1.21 0.17 1.72
C LEU A 60 0.79 0.90 2.99
N ILE A 61 1.71 1.14 3.93
CA ILE A 61 1.43 1.86 5.18
C ILE A 61 1.10 3.33 4.90
N GLU A 62 1.82 3.98 3.99
CA GLU A 62 1.52 5.34 3.56
C GLU A 62 0.11 5.45 2.97
N THR A 63 -0.29 4.47 2.16
CA THR A 63 -1.67 4.39 1.67
C THR A 63 -2.65 4.31 2.82
N VAL A 64 -2.45 3.42 3.79
CA VAL A 64 -3.34 3.30 4.97
C VAL A 64 -3.40 4.62 5.76
N ASN A 65 -2.26 5.26 6.01
CA ASN A 65 -2.17 6.47 6.83
C ASN A 65 -2.76 7.72 6.16
N THR A 66 -2.85 7.73 4.82
CA THR A 66 -3.45 8.85 4.08
C THR A 66 -4.97 8.77 4.00
N TRP A 67 -5.54 7.61 4.29
CA TRP A 67 -6.98 7.44 4.35
C TRP A 67 -7.51 7.86 5.73
N PRO A 68 -8.57 8.66 5.80
CA PRO A 68 -9.11 9.15 7.06
C PRO A 68 -9.61 8.01 7.96
N SER A 69 -9.33 8.13 9.26
CA SER A 69 -9.90 7.20 10.26
C SER A 69 -11.39 7.48 10.44
N LEU A 70 -12.24 6.46 10.25
CA LEU A 70 -13.66 6.58 10.45
C LEU A 70 -14.01 6.89 11.91
N ASP A 71 -13.23 6.38 12.86
CA ASP A 71 -13.48 6.58 14.29
C ASP A 71 -13.21 8.02 14.75
N GLN A 72 -12.43 8.78 13.96
CA GLN A 72 -12.13 10.20 14.21
C GLN A 72 -12.92 11.14 13.30
N SER A 73 -13.72 10.60 12.39
CA SER A 73 -14.52 11.36 11.43
C SER A 73 -15.86 11.80 12.02
N PRO A 74 -16.43 12.97 11.61
CA PRO A 74 -17.79 13.35 11.98
C PRO A 74 -18.80 12.30 11.55
N GLN A 75 -19.88 12.13 12.32
CA GLN A 75 -20.93 11.13 12.05
C GLN A 75 -21.53 11.29 10.64
N PHE A 76 -21.67 12.52 10.16
CA PHE A 76 -22.15 12.79 8.81
C PHE A 76 -21.24 12.18 7.74
N ASP A 77 -19.91 12.37 7.86
CA ASP A 77 -18.94 11.81 6.93
C ASP A 77 -18.97 10.28 6.98
N VAL A 78 -19.05 9.68 8.16
CA VAL A 78 -19.17 8.22 8.33
C VAL A 78 -20.42 7.68 7.64
N SER A 79 -21.58 8.31 7.85
CA SER A 79 -22.84 7.89 7.19
C SER A 79 -22.77 8.04 5.68
N MET A 80 -22.08 9.06 5.18
CA MET A 80 -21.89 9.28 3.75
C MET A 80 -20.96 8.23 3.12
N ILE A 81 -19.89 7.84 3.82
CA ILE A 81 -18.99 6.78 3.39
C ILE A 81 -19.74 5.44 3.38
N ASP A 82 -20.50 5.17 4.42
CA ASP A 82 -21.27 3.93 4.54
C ASP A 82 -22.25 3.78 3.36
N ALA A 83 -22.96 4.84 3.04
CA ALA A 83 -23.89 4.87 1.91
C ALA A 83 -23.19 4.71 0.52
N CYS A 84 -21.95 5.17 0.38
CA CYS A 84 -21.25 5.20 -0.92
C CYS A 84 -20.37 4.00 -1.18
N VAL A 85 -19.65 3.51 -0.18
CA VAL A 85 -18.63 2.47 -0.33
C VAL A 85 -18.69 1.39 0.75
N GLY A 86 -19.47 1.58 1.82
CA GLY A 86 -19.56 0.68 2.96
C GLY A 86 -18.40 0.87 3.96
N CYS A 87 -18.75 1.11 5.23
CA CYS A 87 -17.75 1.30 6.29
C CYS A 87 -16.96 0.02 6.59
N ASP A 88 -17.60 -1.13 6.51
CA ASP A 88 -16.95 -2.43 6.79
C ASP A 88 -15.96 -2.79 5.70
N ASP A 89 -16.31 -2.60 4.42
CA ASP A 89 -15.40 -2.81 3.30
C ASP A 89 -14.22 -1.83 3.36
N TYR A 90 -14.48 -0.58 3.71
CA TYR A 90 -13.45 0.44 3.91
C TYR A 90 -12.41 -0.01 4.95
N ARG A 91 -12.86 -0.45 6.14
CA ARG A 91 -11.97 -0.96 7.19
C ARG A 91 -11.27 -2.24 6.77
N HIS A 92 -11.98 -3.16 6.14
CA HIS A 92 -11.46 -4.44 5.69
C HIS A 92 -10.28 -4.25 4.74
N HIS A 93 -10.45 -3.49 3.67
CA HIS A 93 -9.42 -3.33 2.66
C HIS A 93 -8.19 -2.56 3.16
N LEU A 94 -8.36 -1.56 4.02
CA LEU A 94 -7.23 -0.88 4.68
C LEU A 94 -6.50 -1.81 5.64
N SER A 95 -7.21 -2.64 6.41
CA SER A 95 -6.59 -3.62 7.32
C SER A 95 -5.80 -4.69 6.56
N MET A 96 -6.26 -5.10 5.38
CA MET A 96 -5.55 -6.03 4.49
C MET A 96 -4.22 -5.46 4.01
N LEU A 97 -4.16 -4.17 3.66
CA LEU A 97 -2.89 -3.51 3.31
C LEU A 97 -1.93 -3.49 4.50
N GLN A 98 -2.41 -3.10 5.66
CA GLN A 98 -1.61 -3.06 6.89
C GLN A 98 -1.07 -4.44 7.26
N TRP A 99 -1.90 -5.47 7.21
CA TRP A 99 -1.50 -6.84 7.46
C TRP A 99 -0.44 -7.31 6.45
N THR A 100 -0.64 -7.01 5.16
CA THR A 100 0.31 -7.38 4.10
C THR A 100 1.66 -6.72 4.31
N ALA A 101 1.71 -5.43 4.65
CA ALA A 101 2.95 -4.72 4.98
C ALA A 101 3.72 -5.40 6.12
N ASN A 102 3.01 -5.80 7.18
CA ASN A 102 3.61 -6.51 8.31
C ASN A 102 4.15 -7.90 7.91
N GLN A 103 3.43 -8.62 7.03
CA GLN A 103 3.91 -9.94 6.54
C GLN A 103 5.13 -9.79 5.63
N ILE A 104 5.18 -8.78 4.76
CA ILE A 104 6.35 -8.48 3.93
C ILE A 104 7.59 -8.24 4.79
N THR A 105 7.46 -7.45 5.86
CA THR A 105 8.55 -7.19 6.80
C THR A 105 9.04 -8.48 7.47
N LYS A 106 8.13 -9.36 7.91
CA LYS A 106 8.49 -10.66 8.51
C LYS A 106 9.24 -11.55 7.50
N ILE A 107 8.79 -11.62 6.25
CA ILE A 107 9.46 -12.41 5.19
C ILE A 107 10.87 -11.87 4.95
N SER A 108 11.03 -10.54 4.88
CA SER A 108 12.33 -9.90 4.73
C SER A 108 13.29 -10.29 5.86
N GLN A 109 12.85 -10.16 7.10
CA GLN A 109 13.66 -10.52 8.27
C GLN A 109 14.07 -12.00 8.28
N GLN A 110 13.15 -12.91 7.96
CA GLN A 110 13.43 -14.35 7.90
C GLN A 110 14.48 -14.70 6.85
N ASN A 111 14.32 -14.17 5.64
CA ASN A 111 15.23 -14.48 4.53
C ASN A 111 16.56 -13.72 4.64
N SER A 112 16.58 -12.50 5.18
CA SER A 112 17.83 -11.81 5.54
C SER A 112 18.66 -12.62 6.53
N LYS A 113 18.05 -13.22 7.54
CA LYS A 113 18.76 -14.12 8.47
C LYS A 113 19.35 -15.34 7.77
N LYS A 114 18.65 -15.95 6.79
CA LYS A 114 19.19 -17.06 5.98
C LYS A 114 20.42 -16.62 5.18
N VAL A 115 20.36 -15.46 4.51
CA VAL A 115 21.48 -14.88 3.74
C VAL A 115 22.72 -14.64 4.62
N ILE A 116 22.51 -14.08 5.83
CA ILE A 116 23.61 -13.74 6.75
C ILE A 116 24.29 -14.98 7.29
N ARG A 117 23.53 -16.02 7.62
CA ARG A 117 24.04 -17.25 8.27
C ARG A 117 24.78 -18.20 7.34
N THR A 118 24.55 -18.12 6.03
CA THR A 118 25.20 -19.02 5.07
C THR A 118 26.50 -18.44 4.52
N GLY A 119 27.48 -19.32 4.26
CA GLY A 119 28.69 -18.99 3.50
C GLY A 119 28.59 -19.35 1.99
N ARG A 120 27.48 -20.01 1.56
CA ARG A 120 27.32 -20.52 0.20
C ARG A 120 26.53 -19.54 -0.66
N ILE A 121 27.12 -19.09 -1.74
CA ILE A 121 26.53 -18.08 -2.65
C ILE A 121 25.19 -18.56 -3.23
N GLU A 122 25.07 -19.84 -3.57
CA GLU A 122 23.86 -20.44 -4.15
C GLU A 122 22.67 -20.31 -3.18
N LEU A 123 22.91 -20.58 -1.89
CA LEU A 123 21.87 -20.46 -0.85
C LEU A 123 21.46 -19.01 -0.59
N MET A 124 22.38 -18.05 -0.78
CA MET A 124 22.05 -16.62 -0.70
C MET A 124 21.08 -16.20 -1.82
N HIS A 125 21.35 -16.66 -3.05
CA HIS A 125 20.47 -16.43 -4.19
C HIS A 125 19.12 -17.13 -4.05
N GLU A 126 19.11 -18.33 -3.48
CA GLU A 126 17.87 -19.07 -3.21
C GLU A 126 17.01 -18.34 -2.17
N ALA A 127 17.61 -17.88 -1.06
CA ALA A 127 16.89 -17.09 -0.04
C ALA A 127 16.26 -15.82 -0.62
N ARG A 128 16.97 -15.12 -1.52
CA ARG A 128 16.41 -13.97 -2.25
C ARG A 128 15.24 -14.37 -3.15
N ARG A 129 15.37 -15.46 -3.92
CA ARG A 129 14.28 -15.95 -4.79
C ARG A 129 13.05 -16.34 -3.98
N GLU A 130 13.26 -17.04 -2.86
CA GLU A 130 12.18 -17.38 -1.92
C GLU A 130 11.47 -16.13 -1.37
N ALA A 131 12.25 -15.13 -0.92
CA ALA A 131 11.69 -13.88 -0.42
C ALA A 131 10.82 -13.18 -1.47
N TYR A 132 11.33 -13.04 -2.70
CA TYR A 132 10.63 -12.38 -3.79
C TYR A 132 9.36 -13.14 -4.20
N GLY A 133 9.42 -14.46 -4.31
CA GLY A 133 8.26 -15.30 -4.62
C GLY A 133 7.16 -15.18 -3.58
N ARG A 134 7.51 -15.22 -2.28
CA ARG A 134 6.56 -15.05 -1.18
C ARG A 134 5.96 -13.64 -1.14
N ILE A 135 6.77 -12.60 -1.36
CA ILE A 135 6.30 -11.22 -1.43
C ILE A 135 5.34 -11.05 -2.62
N SER A 136 5.69 -11.54 -3.80
CA SER A 136 4.82 -11.48 -4.99
C SER A 136 3.48 -12.19 -4.75
N SER A 137 3.49 -13.35 -4.08
CA SER A 137 2.26 -14.06 -3.71
C SER A 137 1.38 -13.30 -2.73
N LEU A 138 1.98 -12.57 -1.76
CA LEU A 138 1.23 -11.69 -0.86
C LEU A 138 0.64 -10.50 -1.61
N MET A 139 1.39 -9.89 -2.51
CA MET A 139 0.91 -8.78 -3.34
C MET A 139 -0.24 -9.21 -4.26
N ALA A 140 -0.22 -10.45 -4.77
CA ALA A 140 -1.34 -11.00 -5.52
C ALA A 140 -2.62 -11.15 -4.67
N ARG A 141 -2.49 -11.50 -3.38
CA ARG A 141 -3.64 -11.58 -2.47
C ARG A 141 -4.26 -10.22 -2.15
N VAL A 142 -3.46 -9.18 -2.07
CA VAL A 142 -3.93 -7.83 -1.74
C VAL A 142 -4.37 -7.03 -2.96
N GLU A 143 -4.20 -7.56 -4.16
CA GLU A 143 -4.55 -6.90 -5.43
C GLU A 143 -6.00 -6.44 -5.47
N ALA A 144 -6.94 -7.31 -5.08
CA ALA A 144 -8.37 -6.96 -5.01
C ALA A 144 -8.62 -5.76 -4.06
N SER A 145 -7.89 -5.70 -2.94
CA SER A 145 -8.00 -4.57 -2.00
C SER A 145 -7.44 -3.27 -2.59
N LEU A 146 -6.34 -3.32 -3.33
CA LEU A 146 -5.79 -2.16 -4.02
C LEU A 146 -6.76 -1.64 -5.10
N GLN A 147 -7.36 -2.54 -5.88
CA GLN A 147 -8.36 -2.18 -6.89
C GLN A 147 -9.61 -1.58 -6.25
N TRP A 148 -10.11 -2.18 -5.18
CA TRP A 148 -11.26 -1.66 -4.44
C TRP A 148 -10.98 -0.25 -3.90
N LEU A 149 -9.84 -0.03 -3.28
CA LEU A 149 -9.43 1.29 -2.78
C LEU A 149 -9.31 2.33 -3.91
N GLY A 150 -8.81 1.94 -5.08
CA GLY A 150 -8.80 2.80 -6.27
C GLY A 150 -10.20 3.26 -6.67
N ASN A 151 -11.15 2.33 -6.76
CA ASN A 151 -12.55 2.59 -7.10
C ASN A 151 -13.25 3.43 -6.01
N ALA A 152 -13.06 3.07 -4.74
CA ALA A 152 -13.59 3.81 -3.60
C ALA A 152 -13.09 5.26 -3.59
N ARG A 153 -11.79 5.47 -3.82
CA ARG A 153 -11.21 6.80 -3.98
C ARG A 153 -11.91 7.64 -5.05
N ASP A 154 -12.13 7.05 -6.22
CA ASP A 154 -12.75 7.76 -7.34
C ASP A 154 -14.23 8.08 -7.08
N THR A 155 -14.91 7.24 -6.29
CA THR A 155 -16.26 7.51 -5.80
C THR A 155 -16.27 8.61 -4.76
N LEU A 156 -15.41 8.53 -3.75
CA LEU A 156 -15.34 9.51 -2.66
C LEU A 156 -14.89 10.90 -3.14
N LYS A 157 -14.04 10.99 -4.16
CA LYS A 157 -13.65 12.28 -4.78
C LYS A 157 -14.79 13.04 -5.43
N LYS A 158 -15.83 12.36 -5.87
CA LYS A 158 -17.03 12.97 -6.47
C LYS A 158 -17.99 13.52 -5.41
N LEU A 159 -17.80 13.18 -4.15
CA LEU A 159 -18.67 13.65 -3.08
C LEU A 159 -18.59 15.18 -2.94
N PRO A 160 -19.74 15.83 -2.73
CA PRO A 160 -19.77 17.25 -2.46
C PRO A 160 -19.10 17.55 -1.11
N ASN A 161 -18.34 18.64 -1.06
CA ASN A 161 -17.71 19.09 0.17
C ASN A 161 -18.72 19.87 1.03
N ILE A 162 -19.63 19.16 1.67
CA ILE A 162 -20.67 19.73 2.52
C ILE A 162 -20.07 19.93 3.92
N ASP A 163 -20.35 21.10 4.50
CA ASP A 163 -20.10 21.37 5.91
C ASP A 163 -21.43 21.21 6.67
N PRO A 164 -21.59 20.10 7.45
CA PRO A 164 -22.86 19.85 8.13
C PRO A 164 -23.17 20.86 9.28
N LEU A 165 -22.18 21.66 9.68
CA LEU A 165 -22.33 22.69 10.71
C LEU A 165 -22.72 24.05 10.11
N SER A 166 -22.64 24.21 8.81
CA SER A 166 -23.02 25.43 8.09
C SER A 166 -24.45 25.29 7.54
N PRO A 167 -25.29 26.33 7.64
CA PRO A 167 -26.61 26.33 7.00
C PRO A 167 -26.47 26.06 5.50
N CYS A 168 -27.14 25.04 5.00
CA CYS A 168 -27.12 24.71 3.55
C CYS A 168 -28.54 24.45 3.04
N ILE A 169 -28.79 24.85 1.80
CA ILE A 169 -30.04 24.55 1.10
C ILE A 169 -29.74 23.49 0.05
N VAL A 170 -30.47 22.38 0.13
CA VAL A 170 -30.32 21.29 -0.86
C VAL A 170 -31.46 21.38 -1.86
N VAL A 171 -31.14 21.63 -3.12
CA VAL A 171 -32.09 21.63 -4.23
C VAL A 171 -32.08 20.28 -4.90
N CYS A 172 -33.15 19.50 -4.73
CA CYS A 172 -33.33 18.18 -5.31
C CYS A 172 -34.38 18.22 -6.43
N GLY A 173 -34.22 17.35 -7.41
CA GLY A 173 -35.19 17.20 -8.51
C GLY A 173 -34.63 16.37 -9.66
N ALA A 174 -35.51 15.96 -10.58
CA ALA A 174 -35.12 15.23 -11.78
C ALA A 174 -34.10 16.01 -12.63
N PRO A 175 -33.23 15.34 -13.43
CA PRO A 175 -32.36 16.04 -14.33
C PRO A 175 -33.17 16.90 -15.32
N ASN A 176 -32.59 18.02 -15.76
CA ASN A 176 -33.18 18.96 -16.75
C ASN A 176 -34.47 19.73 -16.32
N VAL A 177 -34.71 19.89 -15.02
CA VAL A 177 -35.84 20.69 -14.50
C VAL A 177 -35.43 22.11 -14.02
N GLY A 178 -34.34 22.66 -14.55
CA GLY A 178 -33.95 24.04 -14.27
C GLY A 178 -33.36 24.30 -12.88
N LYS A 179 -32.56 23.36 -12.33
CA LYS A 179 -31.89 23.50 -11.03
C LYS A 179 -30.59 24.32 -11.05
N SER A 180 -30.05 24.66 -12.20
CA SER A 180 -28.84 25.47 -12.41
C SER A 180 -29.15 26.89 -12.77
#